data_4c3aeac46bcb9b611553e310f4c93251
#
_entry.id   4c3aeac46bcb9b611553e310f4c93251
#
_cell.length_a   1.000
_cell.length_b   1.000
_cell.length_c   1.000
_cell.angle_alpha   90.00
_cell.angle_beta   90.00
_cell.angle_gamma   90.00
#
_symmetry.space_group_name_H-M   'P 1'
#
loop_
_entity.id
_entity.type
_entity.pdbx_description
1 polymer ?
#
loop_
_entity_poly.entity_id
_entity_poly.type
_entity_poly.pdbx_seq_one_letter_code
_entity_poly.pdbx_strand_id
1 'polypeptide(L)'
;MWIAREVEGLIRRMAKQFPAVLITGARQTGKTSLLRHLYPHTSYLTLDLPANAEAARTAPDELLKAYPPPVIIDEIQYAPSLLRHLKVRIDRNRSPGRYQLTGSQVFPLMHGVSESL
;
A
#
# COMPACT_ATOMS: atom_id res chain seq x y z
N MET A 1 -8.57 16.91 6.37
CA MET A 1 -9.90 16.87 5.78
C MET A 1 -10.28 15.46 5.40
N TRP A 2 -11.47 15.09 5.70
CA TRP A 2 -11.91 13.72 5.51
C TRP A 2 -12.33 13.41 4.10
N ILE A 3 -12.00 12.24 3.67
CA ILE A 3 -12.56 11.65 2.48
C ILE A 3 -13.96 11.16 2.83
N ALA A 4 -14.86 11.21 1.87
CA ALA A 4 -16.25 10.88 2.09
C ALA A 4 -16.45 9.45 2.60
N ARG A 5 -17.54 9.21 3.32
CA ARG A 5 -17.84 7.88 3.85
C ARG A 5 -17.98 6.82 2.76
N GLU A 6 -18.42 7.23 1.58
CA GLU A 6 -18.52 6.31 0.46
C GLU A 6 -17.16 5.72 0.12
N VAL A 7 -16.10 6.55 0.22
CA VAL A 7 -14.75 6.08 -0.05
C VAL A 7 -14.31 5.11 1.03
N GLU A 8 -14.63 5.40 2.30
CA GLU A 8 -14.32 4.46 3.38
C GLU A 8 -14.98 3.11 3.14
N GLY A 9 -16.25 3.13 2.79
CA GLY A 9 -16.96 1.89 2.52
C GLY A 9 -16.39 1.13 1.34
N LEU A 10 -15.97 1.85 0.30
CA LEU A 10 -15.36 1.24 -0.85
C LEU A 10 -14.04 0.55 -0.47
N ILE A 11 -13.20 1.25 0.31
CA ILE A 11 -11.92 0.68 0.73
C ILE A 11 -12.14 -0.59 1.54
N ARG A 12 -13.09 -0.57 2.47
CA ARG A 12 -13.38 -1.74 3.30
C ARG A 12 -13.86 -2.91 2.45
N ARG A 13 -14.71 -2.65 1.46
CA ARG A 13 -15.21 -3.70 0.59
C ARG A 13 -14.09 -4.29 -0.25
N MET A 14 -13.22 -3.43 -0.79
CA MET A 14 -12.10 -3.91 -1.60
C MET A 14 -11.12 -4.72 -0.77
N ALA A 15 -10.87 -4.29 0.47
CA ALA A 15 -9.96 -5.03 1.35
C ALA A 15 -10.51 -6.39 1.74
N LYS A 16 -11.83 -6.59 1.66
CA LYS A 16 -12.43 -7.90 1.92
C LYS A 16 -12.38 -8.82 0.71
N GLN A 17 -12.08 -8.27 -0.47
CA GLN A 17 -12.11 -9.04 -1.71
C GLN A 17 -10.73 -9.24 -2.32
N PHE A 18 -9.82 -8.29 -2.11
CA PHE A 18 -8.53 -8.28 -2.80
C PHE A 18 -7.38 -8.34 -1.82
N PRO A 19 -6.29 -9.03 -2.16
CA PRO A 19 -5.13 -9.08 -1.28
C PRO A 19 -4.43 -7.74 -1.13
N ALA A 20 -4.54 -6.85 -2.12
CA ALA A 20 -3.94 -5.53 -2.04
C ALA A 20 -4.86 -4.49 -2.63
N VAL A 21 -4.88 -3.32 -2.01
CA VAL A 21 -5.66 -2.17 -2.45
C VAL A 21 -4.73 -0.98 -2.55
N LEU A 22 -4.73 -0.30 -3.69
CA LEU A 22 -3.92 0.90 -3.89
C LEU A 22 -4.82 2.12 -3.94
N ILE A 23 -4.53 3.09 -3.06
CA ILE A 23 -5.24 4.35 -3.03
C ILE A 23 -4.30 5.42 -3.56
N THR A 24 -4.73 6.11 -4.62
CA THR A 24 -3.91 7.13 -5.26
C THR A 24 -4.53 8.49 -5.09
N GLY A 25 -3.71 9.50 -5.29
CA GLY A 25 -4.13 10.88 -5.20
C GLY A 25 -2.93 11.77 -4.95
N ALA A 26 -3.17 13.08 -4.98
CA ALA A 26 -2.11 14.03 -4.67
C ALA A 26 -1.69 13.85 -3.21
N ARG A 27 -0.45 14.23 -2.91
CA ARG A 27 0.03 14.21 -1.53
C ARG A 27 -0.86 15.13 -0.70
N GLN A 28 -0.97 14.79 0.58
CA GLN A 28 -1.72 15.62 1.54
C GLN A 28 -3.23 15.62 1.29
N THR A 29 -3.74 14.58 0.66
CA THR A 29 -5.19 14.44 0.50
C THR A 29 -5.82 13.59 1.59
N GLY A 30 -5.03 13.16 2.58
CA GLY A 30 -5.55 12.37 3.68
C GLY A 30 -5.59 10.88 3.45
N LYS A 31 -4.94 10.37 2.41
CA LYS A 31 -4.93 8.93 2.10
C LYS A 31 -4.41 8.10 3.26
N THR A 32 -3.25 8.49 3.77
CA THR A 32 -2.60 7.76 4.86
C THR A 32 -3.41 7.88 6.14
N SER A 33 -3.89 9.07 6.45
CA SER A 33 -4.71 9.28 7.64
C SER A 33 -5.96 8.43 7.59
N LEU A 34 -6.57 8.32 6.43
CA LEU A 34 -7.75 7.50 6.25
C LEU A 34 -7.45 6.02 6.52
N LEU A 35 -6.38 5.50 5.93
CA LEU A 35 -6.03 4.10 6.14
C LEU A 35 -5.69 3.81 7.59
N ARG A 36 -4.97 4.71 8.26
CA ARG A 36 -4.63 4.51 9.66
C ARG A 36 -5.84 4.63 10.56
N HIS A 37 -6.83 5.42 10.15
CA HIS A 37 -8.10 5.49 10.85
C HIS A 37 -8.89 4.18 10.69
N LEU A 38 -8.96 3.65 9.48
CA LEU A 38 -9.70 2.43 9.22
C LEU A 38 -9.04 1.20 9.82
N TYR A 39 -7.71 1.19 9.87
CA TYR A 39 -6.94 0.03 10.31
C TYR A 39 -5.89 0.46 11.33
N PRO A 40 -6.33 0.88 12.53
CA PRO A 40 -5.41 1.51 13.50
C PRO A 40 -4.38 0.56 14.11
N HIS A 41 -4.64 -0.74 14.03
CA HIS A 41 -3.73 -1.74 14.62
C HIS A 41 -2.89 -2.46 13.57
N THR A 42 -2.95 -2.00 12.33
CA THR A 42 -2.19 -2.59 11.23
C THR A 42 -0.78 -2.01 11.22
N SER A 43 0.20 -2.83 10.88
CA SER A 43 1.58 -2.37 10.73
C SER A 43 1.64 -1.26 9.68
N TYR A 44 2.56 -0.33 9.88
CA TYR A 44 2.68 0.83 9.03
C TYR A 44 4.13 1.00 8.59
N LEU A 45 4.34 1.02 7.28
CA LEU A 45 5.65 1.21 6.67
C LEU A 45 5.55 2.38 5.71
N THR A 46 6.27 3.48 5.98
CA THR A 46 6.27 4.59 5.05
C THR A 46 7.57 4.64 4.27
N LEU A 47 7.45 4.74 2.96
CA LEU A 47 8.60 4.90 2.08
C LEU A 47 8.97 6.37 1.88
N ASP A 48 8.27 7.27 2.57
CA ASP A 48 8.64 8.68 2.61
C ASP A 48 9.93 8.88 3.41
N LEU A 49 10.27 7.95 4.30
CA LEU A 49 11.55 7.98 5.01
C LEU A 49 12.64 7.43 4.09
N PRO A 50 13.70 8.19 3.84
CA PRO A 50 14.74 7.73 2.91
C PRO A 50 15.36 6.38 3.26
N ALA A 51 15.52 6.09 4.54
CA ALA A 51 16.09 4.81 4.94
C ALA A 51 15.17 3.65 4.56
N ASN A 52 13.85 3.84 4.68
CA ASN A 52 12.91 2.80 4.29
C ASN A 52 12.85 2.63 2.77
N ALA A 53 12.90 3.75 2.04
CA ALA A 53 12.92 3.66 0.58
C ALA A 53 14.17 2.94 0.09
N GLU A 54 15.29 3.22 0.73
CA GLU A 54 16.55 2.55 0.38
C GLU A 54 16.47 1.06 0.67
N ALA A 55 15.94 0.69 1.84
CA ALA A 55 15.79 -0.72 2.18
C ALA A 55 14.85 -1.44 1.22
N ALA A 56 13.81 -0.75 0.76
CA ALA A 56 12.88 -1.33 -0.20
C ALA A 56 13.55 -1.60 -1.55
N ARG A 57 14.53 -0.78 -1.92
CA ARG A 57 15.27 -0.97 -3.17
C ARG A 57 16.35 -2.03 -3.07
N THR A 58 17.05 -2.09 -1.93
CA THR A 58 18.25 -2.91 -1.81
C THR A 58 18.03 -4.22 -1.07
N ALA A 59 17.03 -4.28 -0.19
CA ALA A 59 16.74 -5.48 0.60
C ALA A 59 15.24 -5.64 0.79
N PRO A 60 14.47 -5.75 -0.31
CA PRO A 60 13.00 -5.75 -0.22
C PRO A 60 12.44 -6.92 0.56
N ASP A 61 13.03 -8.10 0.43
CA ASP A 61 12.49 -9.26 1.14
C ASP A 61 12.67 -9.13 2.64
N GLU A 62 13.80 -8.59 3.07
CA GLU A 62 14.04 -8.40 4.50
C GLU A 62 13.14 -7.32 5.07
N LEU A 63 12.92 -6.25 4.31
CA LEU A 63 12.01 -5.22 4.74
C LEU A 63 10.59 -5.76 4.89
N LEU A 64 10.14 -6.55 3.91
CA LEU A 64 8.79 -7.10 3.96
C LEU A 64 8.63 -8.13 5.07
N LYS A 65 9.69 -8.83 5.44
CA LYS A 65 9.65 -9.72 6.60
C LYS A 65 9.48 -8.95 7.89
N ALA A 66 10.08 -7.77 7.97
CA ALA A 66 9.95 -6.93 9.16
C ALA A 66 8.58 -6.31 9.31
N TYR A 67 7.81 -6.22 8.22
CA TYR A 67 6.49 -5.63 8.20
C TYR A 67 5.48 -6.63 7.62
N PRO A 68 5.18 -7.72 8.35
CA PRO A 68 4.30 -8.75 7.82
C PRO A 68 2.88 -8.24 7.61
N PRO A 69 2.13 -8.82 6.66
CA PRO A 69 0.74 -8.42 6.46
C PRO A 69 -0.14 -8.82 7.63
N PRO A 70 -1.21 -8.07 7.89
CA PRO A 70 -1.65 -6.89 7.12
C PRO A 70 -0.76 -5.69 7.41
N VAL A 71 -0.48 -4.92 6.36
CA VAL A 71 0.40 -3.77 6.49
C VAL A 71 -0.04 -2.64 5.56
N ILE A 72 0.09 -1.41 6.04
CA ILE A 72 -0.09 -0.21 5.23
C ILE A 72 1.29 0.19 4.73
N ILE A 73 1.46 0.27 3.40
CA ILE A 73 2.71 0.73 2.80
C ILE A 73 2.44 2.06 2.13
N ASP A 74 3.04 3.10 2.69
CA ASP A 74 2.75 4.48 2.36
C ASP A 74 3.75 5.01 1.34
N GLU A 75 3.28 5.76 0.36
CA GLU A 75 4.10 6.46 -0.64
C GLU A 75 4.94 5.51 -1.48
N ILE A 76 4.27 4.54 -2.09
CA ILE A 76 4.95 3.48 -2.84
C ILE A 76 5.77 4.01 -4.02
N GLN A 77 5.49 5.23 -4.50
CA GLN A 77 6.21 5.79 -5.64
C GLN A 77 7.69 6.04 -5.34
N TYR A 78 8.08 6.07 -4.06
CA TYR A 78 9.49 6.28 -3.71
C TYR A 78 10.33 5.02 -3.86
N ALA A 79 9.69 3.86 -3.99
CA ALA A 79 10.41 2.62 -4.26
C ALA A 79 9.49 1.70 -5.08
N PRO A 80 9.24 2.05 -6.34
CA PRO A 80 8.26 1.31 -7.15
C PRO A 80 8.65 -0.13 -7.40
N SER A 81 9.94 -0.46 -7.36
CA SER A 81 10.36 -1.84 -7.56
C SER A 81 9.82 -2.78 -6.49
N LEU A 82 9.41 -2.25 -5.34
CA LEU A 82 8.83 -3.08 -4.29
C LEU A 82 7.54 -3.75 -4.75
N LEU A 83 6.83 -3.15 -5.70
CA LEU A 83 5.58 -3.73 -6.20
C LEU A 83 5.78 -5.13 -6.80
N ARG A 84 6.91 -5.38 -7.43
CA ARG A 84 7.19 -6.71 -8.01
C ARG A 84 7.33 -7.75 -6.91
N HIS A 85 7.94 -7.38 -5.80
CA HIS A 85 8.10 -8.29 -4.67
C HIS A 85 6.77 -8.53 -3.97
N LEU A 86 5.94 -7.50 -3.88
CA LEU A 86 4.59 -7.66 -3.34
C LEU A 86 3.77 -8.61 -4.21
N LYS A 87 3.89 -8.49 -5.53
CA LYS A 87 3.15 -9.35 -6.44
C LYS A 87 3.51 -10.82 -6.22
N VAL A 88 4.79 -11.13 -6.04
CA VAL A 88 5.21 -12.49 -5.76
C VAL A 88 4.54 -13.01 -4.49
N ARG A 89 4.51 -12.20 -3.44
CA ARG A 89 3.90 -12.60 -2.17
C ARG A 89 2.39 -12.77 -2.30
N ILE A 90 1.75 -11.89 -3.06
CA ILE A 90 0.32 -11.98 -3.31
C ILE A 90 -0.01 -13.26 -4.08
N ASP A 91 0.80 -13.60 -5.07
CA ASP A 91 0.57 -14.82 -5.85
C ASP A 91 0.69 -16.08 -5.00
N ARG A 92 1.51 -16.04 -3.96
CA ARG A 92 1.65 -17.17 -3.03
C ARG A 92 0.51 -17.27 -2.03
N ASN A 93 -0.10 -16.13 -1.70
CA ASN A 93 -1.17 -16.10 -0.71
C ASN A 93 -2.10 -14.95 -1.05
N ARG A 94 -3.26 -15.27 -1.60
CA ARG A 94 -4.23 -14.28 -2.05
C ARG A 94 -5.30 -13.96 -1.02
N SER A 95 -5.00 -14.20 0.26
CA SER A 95 -5.92 -13.80 1.31
C SER A 95 -6.21 -12.31 1.25
N PRO A 96 -7.48 -11.91 1.42
CA PRO A 96 -7.84 -10.49 1.32
C PRO A 96 -7.24 -9.65 2.43
N GLY A 97 -7.04 -8.37 2.14
CA GLY A 97 -6.67 -7.39 3.15
C GLY A 97 -5.23 -7.42 3.59
N ARG A 98 -4.36 -8.05 2.82
CA ARG A 98 -2.96 -8.17 3.23
C ARG A 98 -2.20 -6.85 3.10
N TYR A 99 -2.43 -6.10 2.03
CA TYR A 99 -1.66 -4.88 1.77
C TYR A 99 -2.57 -3.72 1.43
N GLN A 100 -2.41 -2.60 2.11
CA GLN A 100 -3.04 -1.34 1.76
C GLN A 100 -1.93 -0.38 1.37
N LEU A 101 -1.96 0.09 0.13
CA LEU A 101 -0.89 0.90 -0.43
C LEU A 101 -1.38 2.29 -0.74
N THR A 102 -0.52 3.29 -0.55
CA THR A 102 -0.81 4.64 -1.05
C THR A 102 0.26 5.06 -2.04
N GLY A 103 -0.11 5.94 -2.97
CA GLY A 103 0.83 6.46 -3.92
C GLY A 103 0.33 7.73 -4.57
N SER A 104 1.24 8.42 -5.25
CA SER A 104 0.94 9.64 -5.96
C SER A 104 0.25 9.33 -7.29
N GLN A 105 -0.62 10.25 -7.74
CA GLN A 105 -1.29 10.11 -9.03
C GLN A 105 -0.33 10.08 -10.20
N VAL A 106 0.83 10.69 -10.06
CA VAL A 106 1.80 10.73 -11.15
C VAL A 106 2.72 9.53 -11.18
N PHE A 107 2.47 8.56 -10.33
CA PHE A 107 3.26 7.34 -10.24
C PHE A 107 3.13 6.55 -11.54
N PRO A 108 4.22 6.38 -12.31
CA PRO A 108 4.09 5.84 -13.67
C PRO A 108 3.72 4.36 -13.75
N LEU A 109 3.87 3.62 -12.67
CA LEU A 109 3.53 2.19 -12.68
C LEU A 109 2.08 1.90 -12.30
N MET A 110 1.27 2.93 -12.11
CA MET A 110 -0.05 2.72 -11.53
C MET A 110 -0.98 1.92 -12.43
N HIS A 111 -0.95 2.15 -13.72
CA HIS A 111 -1.86 1.40 -14.59
C HIS A 111 -1.48 -0.08 -14.64
N GLY A 112 -0.20 -0.41 -14.57
CA GLY A 112 0.21 -1.80 -14.51
C GLY A 112 -0.15 -2.43 -13.17
N VAL A 113 -0.04 -1.65 -12.09
CA VAL A 113 -0.37 -2.13 -10.77
C VAL A 113 -1.86 -2.43 -10.64
N SER A 114 -2.70 -1.56 -11.17
CA SER A 114 -4.14 -1.76 -11.04
C SER A 114 -4.60 -3.04 -11.71
N GLU A 115 -3.92 -3.47 -12.75
CA GLU A 115 -4.23 -4.75 -13.39
C GLU A 115 -3.77 -5.93 -12.57
N SER A 116 -2.70 -5.76 -11.82
CA SER A 116 -2.10 -6.83 -11.05
C SER A 116 -2.77 -7.03 -9.71
N LEU A 117 -3.26 -5.97 -9.14
CA LEU A 117 -3.78 -5.99 -7.78
C LEU A 117 -5.28 -6.05 -7.74
#